data_a729e851d32f7d9a6f9d9d9b6b2f5788
#
_entry.id   a729e851d32f7d9a6f9d9d9b6b2f5788
#
_cell.length_a   1.000
_cell.length_b   1.000
_cell.length_c   1.000
_cell.angle_alpha   90.00
_cell.angle_beta   90.00
_cell.angle_gamma   90.00
#
_symmetry.space_group_name_H-M   'P 1'
#
loop_
_entity.id
_entity.type
_entity.pdbx_description
1 polymer ?
#
loop_
_entity_poly.entity_id
_entity_poly.type
_entity_poly.pdbx_seq_one_letter_code
_entity_poly.pdbx_strand_id
1 'polypeptide(L)'
;MPAYIPPLLGLIGLLIALGIFRVVLSYSEGSPEVKKIGDMIHSGAMSFMKTEYTYLVVFVFVLAVLVFFALGWETATAVLVGASSSALAGFIGMYAATKANTRTAAAAQESGAASALSISFYGGSIMGLCVASLGLLGLGGLFYFLGEGHYLEGFGMGASVVALFSRVGGGIFTKSADVGADLVGKVEAGIPEDDPRNPGVIADNVGDNVGDVAGMGSDIFESYCGSMIATIAIAYTMTEANNGPLMSLPLALASIGLISSILGILIVRAQSAKAPAAALRLSLIHISEPTRR
;
A
#
# COMPACT_ATOMS: atom_id res chain seq x y z
N MET A 1 6.81 8.33 -24.65
CA MET A 1 7.81 8.42 -23.56
C MET A 1 8.77 7.21 -23.70
N PRO A 2 10.08 7.31 -23.47
CA PRO A 2 10.95 6.13 -23.46
C PRO A 2 10.49 5.09 -22.44
N ALA A 3 10.42 3.83 -22.83
CA ALA A 3 9.82 2.75 -22.04
C ALA A 3 10.56 2.43 -20.72
N TYR A 4 11.84 2.85 -20.60
CA TYR A 4 12.63 2.67 -19.38
C TYR A 4 12.32 3.72 -18.27
N ILE A 5 11.63 4.81 -18.60
CA ILE A 5 11.35 5.91 -17.63
C ILE A 5 10.41 5.46 -16.51
N PRO A 6 9.27 4.77 -16.75
CA PRO A 6 8.37 4.34 -15.69
C PRO A 6 9.05 3.43 -14.65
N PRO A 7 9.76 2.35 -15.03
CA PRO A 7 10.43 1.50 -14.04
C PRO A 7 11.56 2.24 -13.30
N LEU A 8 12.28 3.16 -13.96
CA LEU A 8 13.30 3.98 -13.30
C LEU A 8 12.68 4.89 -12.24
N LEU A 9 11.57 5.56 -12.56
CA LEU A 9 10.83 6.39 -11.59
C LEU A 9 10.26 5.55 -10.45
N GLY A 10 9.78 4.34 -10.72
CA GLY A 10 9.37 3.39 -9.70
C GLY A 10 10.51 3.08 -8.72
N LEU A 11 11.72 2.82 -9.22
CA LEU A 11 12.89 2.61 -8.37
C LEU A 11 13.23 3.85 -7.52
N ILE A 12 13.19 5.03 -8.10
CA ILE A 12 13.42 6.29 -7.38
C ILE A 12 12.36 6.48 -6.29
N GLY A 13 11.09 6.21 -6.57
CA GLY A 13 10.02 6.29 -5.60
C GLY A 13 10.21 5.34 -4.41
N LEU A 14 10.69 4.10 -4.63
CA LEU A 14 11.04 3.18 -3.55
C LEU A 14 12.21 3.69 -2.69
N LEU A 15 13.21 4.30 -3.30
CA LEU A 15 14.33 4.90 -2.56
C LEU A 15 13.87 6.09 -1.70
N ILE A 16 12.93 6.90 -2.21
CA ILE A 16 12.30 7.99 -1.43
C ILE A 16 11.47 7.41 -0.28
N ALA A 17 10.67 6.38 -0.52
CA ALA A 17 9.90 5.70 0.52
C ALA A 17 10.81 5.15 1.64
N LEU A 18 11.95 4.55 1.28
CA LEU A 18 12.97 4.10 2.23
C LEU A 18 13.58 5.28 3.02
N GLY A 19 13.81 6.42 2.35
CA GLY A 19 14.28 7.65 3.00
C GLY A 19 13.28 8.16 4.03
N ILE A 20 11.99 8.23 3.68
CA ILE A 20 10.91 8.62 4.59
C ILE A 20 10.79 7.63 5.75
N PHE A 21 10.90 6.33 5.50
CA PHE A 21 10.87 5.31 6.55
C PHE A 21 11.99 5.51 7.57
N ARG A 22 13.22 5.83 7.13
CA ARG A 22 14.32 6.17 8.05
C ARG A 22 14.03 7.41 8.88
N VAL A 23 13.39 8.42 8.30
CA VAL A 23 12.93 9.60 9.04
C VAL A 23 11.90 9.20 10.11
N VAL A 24 10.91 8.38 9.77
CA VAL A 24 9.94 7.87 10.75
C VAL A 24 10.63 7.14 11.90
N LEU A 25 11.60 6.29 11.61
CA LEU A 25 12.34 5.54 12.64
C LEU A 25 13.21 6.42 13.55
N SER A 26 13.52 7.65 13.15
CA SER A 26 14.29 8.58 13.99
C SER A 26 13.46 9.24 15.11
N TYR A 27 12.13 9.15 15.05
CA TYR A 27 11.26 9.67 16.11
C TYR A 27 11.19 8.72 17.32
N SER A 28 10.91 9.30 18.51
CA SER A 28 10.75 8.56 19.77
C SER A 28 9.61 7.54 19.70
N GLU A 29 9.79 6.37 20.29
CA GLU A 29 8.75 5.37 20.51
C GLU A 29 7.92 5.64 21.77
N GLY A 30 8.24 6.72 22.52
CA GLY A 30 7.56 7.10 23.75
C GLY A 30 7.99 6.29 24.98
N SER A 31 7.09 6.17 25.95
CA SER A 31 7.35 5.44 27.19
C SER A 31 7.53 3.94 26.96
N PRO A 32 8.18 3.22 27.91
CA PRO A 32 8.32 1.76 27.82
C PRO A 32 6.99 1.01 27.66
N GLU A 33 5.90 1.55 28.22
CA GLU A 33 4.55 0.98 28.12
C GLU A 33 4.01 1.12 26.69
N VAL A 34 4.10 2.31 26.10
CA VAL A 34 3.68 2.58 24.71
C VAL A 34 4.46 1.70 23.75
N LYS A 35 5.78 1.62 23.94
CA LYS A 35 6.64 0.74 23.14
C LYS A 35 6.22 -0.73 23.24
N LYS A 36 5.97 -1.22 24.46
CA LYS A 36 5.55 -2.61 24.70
C LYS A 36 4.26 -2.96 23.97
N ILE A 37 3.26 -2.07 24.01
CA ILE A 37 1.99 -2.25 23.29
C ILE A 37 2.25 -2.25 21.79
N GLY A 38 3.02 -1.29 21.27
CA GLY A 38 3.38 -1.21 19.85
C GLY A 38 4.13 -2.46 19.36
N ASP A 39 5.02 -3.03 20.16
CA ASP A 39 5.73 -4.26 19.80
C ASP A 39 4.79 -5.49 19.79
N MET A 40 3.80 -5.56 20.68
CA MET A 40 2.77 -6.61 20.65
C MET A 40 1.90 -6.50 19.39
N ILE A 41 1.44 -5.29 19.03
CA ILE A 41 0.67 -5.04 17.79
C ILE A 41 1.50 -5.40 16.57
N HIS A 42 2.74 -4.94 16.50
CA HIS A 42 3.66 -5.27 15.41
C HIS A 42 3.86 -6.78 15.26
N SER A 43 4.12 -7.49 16.37
CA SER A 43 4.30 -8.94 16.37
C SER A 43 3.06 -9.68 15.88
N GLY A 44 1.86 -9.26 16.32
CA GLY A 44 0.59 -9.81 15.87
C GLY A 44 0.37 -9.59 14.37
N ALA A 45 0.61 -8.38 13.88
CA ALA A 45 0.51 -8.03 12.47
C ALA A 45 1.47 -8.87 11.60
N MET A 46 2.72 -9.02 12.02
CA MET A 46 3.70 -9.85 11.30
C MET A 46 3.36 -11.34 11.34
N SER A 47 2.76 -11.83 12.43
CA SER A 47 2.27 -13.21 12.53
C SER A 47 1.13 -13.48 11.55
N PHE A 48 0.17 -12.56 11.44
CA PHE A 48 -0.89 -12.62 10.44
C PHE A 48 -0.32 -12.67 9.01
N MET A 49 0.54 -11.71 8.65
CA MET A 49 1.16 -11.63 7.33
C MET A 49 1.91 -12.91 6.97
N LYS A 50 2.66 -13.46 7.91
CA LYS A 50 3.40 -14.71 7.70
C LYS A 50 2.45 -15.87 7.40
N THR A 51 1.35 -15.98 8.13
CA THR A 51 0.36 -17.04 7.95
C THR A 51 -0.33 -16.89 6.60
N GLU A 52 -0.83 -15.71 6.30
CA GLU A 52 -1.51 -15.39 5.05
C GLU A 52 -0.61 -15.68 3.84
N TYR A 53 0.63 -15.18 3.84
CA TYR A 53 1.56 -15.34 2.74
C TYR A 53 2.00 -16.80 2.54
N THR A 54 1.98 -17.61 3.58
CA THR A 54 2.24 -19.06 3.45
C THR A 54 1.21 -19.73 2.55
N TYR A 55 -0.08 -19.44 2.74
CA TYR A 55 -1.15 -19.96 1.87
C TYR A 55 -1.13 -19.30 0.49
N LEU A 56 -0.91 -17.99 0.45
CA LEU A 56 -0.88 -17.20 -0.78
C LEU A 56 0.20 -17.68 -1.75
N VAL A 57 1.42 -17.97 -1.28
CA VAL A 57 2.53 -18.48 -2.11
C VAL A 57 2.14 -19.79 -2.80
N VAL A 58 1.49 -20.72 -2.07
CA VAL A 58 1.03 -21.99 -2.67
C VAL A 58 0.00 -21.72 -3.76
N PHE A 59 -0.99 -20.87 -3.48
CA PHE A 59 -2.05 -20.55 -4.44
C PHE A 59 -1.48 -19.87 -5.70
N VAL A 60 -0.63 -18.85 -5.52
CA VAL A 60 0.00 -18.12 -6.64
C VAL A 60 0.89 -19.05 -7.46
N PHE A 61 1.61 -19.98 -6.82
CA PHE A 61 2.43 -20.98 -7.54
C PHE A 61 1.56 -21.90 -8.40
N VAL A 62 0.49 -22.44 -7.86
CA VAL A 62 -0.46 -23.28 -8.61
C VAL A 62 -1.06 -22.50 -9.78
N LEU A 63 -1.50 -21.26 -9.55
CA LEU A 63 -2.04 -20.39 -10.58
C LEU A 63 -0.99 -20.15 -11.69
N ALA A 64 0.25 -19.82 -11.33
CA ALA A 64 1.32 -19.57 -12.30
C ALA A 64 1.61 -20.81 -13.16
N VAL A 65 1.59 -22.01 -12.58
CA VAL A 65 1.74 -23.28 -13.32
C VAL A 65 0.59 -23.49 -14.29
N LEU A 66 -0.65 -23.28 -13.87
CA LEU A 66 -1.83 -23.37 -14.74
C LEU A 66 -1.75 -22.38 -15.91
N VAL A 67 -1.40 -21.13 -15.61
CA VAL A 67 -1.25 -20.06 -16.61
C VAL A 67 -0.10 -20.36 -17.55
N PHE A 68 1.01 -20.93 -17.07
CA PHE A 68 2.14 -21.34 -17.91
C PHE A 68 1.71 -22.33 -19.01
N PHE A 69 0.94 -23.36 -18.65
CA PHE A 69 0.48 -24.35 -19.62
C PHE A 69 -0.66 -23.84 -20.52
N ALA A 70 -1.47 -22.90 -20.04
CA ALA A 70 -2.61 -22.38 -20.81
C ALA A 70 -2.26 -21.18 -21.70
N LEU A 71 -1.43 -20.26 -21.23
CA LEU A 71 -1.19 -18.94 -21.86
C LEU A 71 0.30 -18.65 -22.14
N GLY A 72 1.20 -19.53 -21.73
CA GLY A 72 2.62 -19.39 -22.00
C GLY A 72 3.42 -18.78 -20.84
N TRP A 73 4.75 -18.75 -21.02
CA TRP A 73 5.71 -18.36 -19.98
C TRP A 73 5.69 -16.84 -19.69
N GLU A 74 5.39 -15.99 -20.69
CA GLU A 74 5.32 -14.54 -20.54
C GLU A 74 4.21 -14.15 -19.57
N THR A 75 3.01 -14.72 -19.77
CA THR A 75 1.85 -14.46 -18.92
C THR A 75 2.07 -15.01 -17.51
N ALA A 76 2.66 -16.22 -17.39
CA ALA A 76 2.99 -16.80 -16.08
C ALA A 76 4.00 -15.94 -15.31
N THR A 77 5.01 -15.41 -16.00
CA THR A 77 5.98 -14.49 -15.41
C THR A 77 5.29 -13.19 -14.95
N ALA A 78 4.38 -12.65 -15.76
CA ALA A 78 3.61 -11.46 -15.39
C ALA A 78 2.74 -11.70 -14.15
N VAL A 79 2.11 -12.88 -14.02
CA VAL A 79 1.35 -13.28 -12.80
C VAL A 79 2.26 -13.26 -11.58
N LEU A 80 3.45 -13.85 -11.66
CA LEU A 80 4.39 -13.89 -10.54
C LEU A 80 4.89 -12.49 -10.15
N VAL A 81 5.20 -11.64 -11.15
CA VAL A 81 5.64 -10.27 -10.91
C VAL A 81 4.51 -9.44 -10.30
N GLY A 82 3.28 -9.56 -10.79
CA GLY A 82 2.12 -8.85 -10.25
C GLY A 82 1.80 -9.26 -8.82
N ALA A 83 1.75 -10.56 -8.54
CA ALA A 83 1.54 -11.09 -7.19
C ALA A 83 2.65 -10.65 -6.22
N SER A 84 3.92 -10.78 -6.63
CA SER A 84 5.05 -10.37 -5.79
C SER A 84 5.04 -8.87 -5.50
N SER A 85 4.72 -8.04 -6.48
CA SER A 85 4.65 -6.58 -6.32
C SER A 85 3.52 -6.18 -5.35
N SER A 86 2.33 -6.77 -5.49
CA SER A 86 1.20 -6.52 -4.59
C SER A 86 1.49 -6.97 -3.16
N ALA A 87 2.03 -8.18 -2.99
CA ALA A 87 2.42 -8.71 -1.68
C ALA A 87 3.51 -7.85 -1.01
N LEU A 88 4.52 -7.41 -1.77
CA LEU A 88 5.57 -6.52 -1.25
C LEU A 88 5.00 -5.16 -0.84
N ALA A 89 4.07 -4.58 -1.60
CA ALA A 89 3.42 -3.32 -1.25
C ALA A 89 2.67 -3.46 0.08
N GLY A 90 1.84 -4.51 0.23
CA GLY A 90 1.12 -4.79 1.47
C GLY A 90 2.06 -5.02 2.67
N PHE A 91 3.12 -5.81 2.49
CA PHE A 91 4.09 -6.09 3.54
C PHE A 91 4.85 -4.84 4.00
N ILE A 92 5.40 -4.06 3.05
CA ILE A 92 6.16 -2.84 3.38
C ILE A 92 5.26 -1.81 4.04
N GLY A 93 4.03 -1.65 3.52
CA GLY A 93 3.04 -0.75 4.09
C GLY A 93 2.68 -1.10 5.53
N MET A 94 2.36 -2.37 5.80
CA MET A 94 2.06 -2.88 7.14
C MET A 94 3.24 -2.69 8.10
N TYR A 95 4.44 -3.07 7.65
CA TYR A 95 5.65 -2.92 8.46
C TYR A 95 5.90 -1.45 8.84
N ALA A 96 5.77 -0.55 7.87
CA ALA A 96 5.95 0.88 8.09
C ALA A 96 4.87 1.48 9.00
N ALA A 97 3.60 1.12 8.78
CA ALA A 97 2.47 1.62 9.56
C ALA A 97 2.59 1.23 11.05
N THR A 98 2.85 -0.05 11.35
CA THR A 98 2.99 -0.50 12.73
C THR A 98 4.15 0.16 13.47
N LYS A 99 5.23 0.55 12.75
CA LYS A 99 6.33 1.32 13.33
C LYS A 99 6.00 2.82 13.46
N ALA A 100 5.18 3.37 12.55
CA ALA A 100 4.74 4.77 12.61
C ALA A 100 3.70 5.00 13.71
N ASN A 101 2.77 4.07 13.93
CA ASN A 101 1.68 4.20 14.89
C ASN A 101 2.17 4.49 16.31
N THR A 102 3.12 3.71 16.81
CA THR A 102 3.73 3.92 18.13
C THR A 102 4.36 5.32 18.26
N ARG A 103 5.09 5.75 17.23
CA ARG A 103 5.74 7.06 17.17
C ARG A 103 4.75 8.21 17.06
N THR A 104 3.64 7.98 16.36
CA THR A 104 2.53 8.95 16.26
C THR A 104 1.88 9.16 17.62
N ALA A 105 1.61 8.08 18.36
CA ALA A 105 1.04 8.14 19.70
C ALA A 105 1.99 8.87 20.68
N ALA A 106 3.28 8.53 20.66
CA ALA A 106 4.30 9.20 21.46
C ALA A 106 4.39 10.70 21.15
N ALA A 107 4.43 11.06 19.85
CA ALA A 107 4.49 12.44 19.42
C ALA A 107 3.22 13.24 19.79
N ALA A 108 2.05 12.60 19.77
CA ALA A 108 0.80 13.24 20.20
C ALA A 108 0.87 13.65 21.68
N GLN A 109 1.46 12.81 22.51
CA GLN A 109 1.63 13.05 23.94
C GLN A 109 2.75 14.08 24.25
N GLU A 110 3.90 13.95 23.57
CA GLU A 110 5.11 14.72 23.90
C GLU A 110 5.21 16.06 23.15
N SER A 111 4.76 16.10 21.88
CA SER A 111 5.02 17.20 20.95
C SER A 111 3.76 17.81 20.35
N GLY A 112 2.59 17.24 20.62
CA GLY A 112 1.29 17.74 20.20
C GLY A 112 0.88 17.31 18.78
N ALA A 113 -0.33 17.78 18.38
CA ALA A 113 -1.03 17.30 17.19
C ALA A 113 -0.29 17.52 15.86
N ALA A 114 0.48 18.61 15.71
CA ALA A 114 1.21 18.89 14.47
C ALA A 114 2.32 17.88 14.19
N SER A 115 3.05 17.48 15.24
CA SER A 115 4.10 16.45 15.14
C SER A 115 3.49 15.08 14.88
N ALA A 116 2.45 14.71 15.61
CA ALA A 116 1.71 13.46 15.41
C ALA A 116 1.19 13.33 13.98
N LEU A 117 0.56 14.38 13.44
CA LEU A 117 0.09 14.40 12.06
C LEU A 117 1.22 14.18 11.05
N SER A 118 2.36 14.82 11.26
CA SER A 118 3.51 14.68 10.36
C SER A 118 4.02 13.23 10.31
N ILE A 119 4.13 12.57 11.47
CA ILE A 119 4.60 11.19 11.56
C ILE A 119 3.58 10.22 10.97
N SER A 120 2.30 10.38 11.28
CA SER A 120 1.20 9.59 10.74
C SER A 120 1.14 9.72 9.20
N PHE A 121 1.24 10.95 8.68
CA PHE A 121 1.25 11.20 7.25
C PHE A 121 2.45 10.56 6.55
N TYR A 122 3.65 10.60 7.16
CA TYR A 122 4.82 9.90 6.63
C TYR A 122 4.62 8.38 6.63
N GLY A 123 4.06 7.81 7.69
CA GLY A 123 3.73 6.38 7.76
C GLY A 123 2.83 5.94 6.61
N GLY A 124 1.72 6.67 6.37
CA GLY A 124 0.80 6.39 5.28
C GLY A 124 1.40 6.64 3.89
N SER A 125 2.23 7.69 3.74
CA SER A 125 2.86 8.02 2.46
C SER A 125 3.86 6.95 1.98
N ILE A 126 4.49 6.20 2.89
CA ILE A 126 5.36 5.06 2.53
C ILE A 126 4.55 4.03 1.76
N MET A 127 3.37 3.67 2.25
CA MET A 127 2.48 2.72 1.56
C MET A 127 2.08 3.22 0.18
N GLY A 128 1.59 4.47 0.07
CA GLY A 128 1.19 5.05 -1.22
C GLY A 128 2.33 5.11 -2.23
N LEU A 129 3.53 5.50 -1.79
CA LEU A 129 4.73 5.48 -2.64
C LEU A 129 5.12 4.06 -3.06
N CYS A 130 5.02 3.05 -2.17
CA CYS A 130 5.30 1.67 -2.53
C CYS A 130 4.31 1.14 -3.56
N VAL A 131 3.02 1.43 -3.42
CA VAL A 131 1.97 1.05 -4.39
C VAL A 131 2.29 1.62 -5.77
N ALA A 132 2.47 2.94 -5.87
CA ALA A 132 2.74 3.58 -7.15
C ALA A 132 4.08 3.13 -7.77
N SER A 133 5.10 3.01 -6.94
CA SER A 133 6.47 2.66 -7.36
C SER A 133 6.58 1.21 -7.80
N LEU A 134 6.02 0.25 -7.06
CA LEU A 134 6.03 -1.17 -7.43
C LEU A 134 5.14 -1.44 -8.66
N GLY A 135 4.03 -0.71 -8.81
CA GLY A 135 3.22 -0.74 -10.02
C GLY A 135 4.00 -0.29 -11.25
N LEU A 136 4.67 0.86 -11.17
CA LEU A 136 5.51 1.37 -12.26
C LEU A 136 6.74 0.49 -12.52
N LEU A 137 7.37 -0.03 -11.47
CA LEU A 137 8.55 -0.90 -11.61
C LEU A 137 8.15 -2.26 -12.22
N GLY A 138 7.10 -2.90 -11.71
CA GLY A 138 6.66 -4.22 -12.15
C GLY A 138 6.00 -4.18 -13.54
N LEU A 139 4.90 -3.42 -13.68
CA LEU A 139 4.18 -3.31 -14.95
C LEU A 139 5.00 -2.60 -16.02
N GLY A 140 5.64 -1.47 -15.67
CA GLY A 140 6.53 -0.74 -16.58
C GLY A 140 7.77 -1.53 -16.96
N GLY A 141 8.31 -2.34 -16.04
CA GLY A 141 9.41 -3.26 -16.32
C GLY A 141 9.03 -4.36 -17.29
N LEU A 142 7.88 -5.01 -17.08
CA LEU A 142 7.35 -5.98 -18.04
C LEU A 142 7.13 -5.38 -19.43
N PHE A 143 6.52 -4.19 -19.48
CA PHE A 143 6.31 -3.46 -20.73
C PHE A 143 7.64 -3.13 -21.44
N TYR A 144 8.69 -2.80 -20.68
CA TYR A 144 10.01 -2.49 -21.22
C TYR A 144 10.75 -3.74 -21.76
N PHE A 145 10.71 -4.86 -21.01
CA PHE A 145 11.51 -6.06 -21.34
C PHE A 145 10.82 -7.00 -22.32
N LEU A 146 9.50 -7.16 -22.19
CA LEU A 146 8.72 -8.09 -23.02
C LEU A 146 8.01 -7.39 -24.18
N GLY A 147 7.92 -6.03 -24.14
CA GLY A 147 7.23 -5.25 -25.16
C GLY A 147 5.72 -5.19 -24.94
N GLU A 148 4.97 -5.11 -26.03
CA GLU A 148 3.52 -4.91 -26.04
C GLU A 148 2.82 -6.26 -26.25
N GLY A 149 1.90 -6.64 -25.34
CA GLY A 149 1.18 -7.90 -25.50
C GLY A 149 0.15 -8.19 -24.42
N HIS A 150 -0.70 -9.18 -24.68
CA HIS A 150 -1.75 -9.65 -23.76
C HIS A 150 -1.20 -10.22 -22.43
N TYR A 151 0.07 -10.57 -22.36
CA TYR A 151 0.67 -11.07 -21.13
C TYR A 151 0.66 -10.07 -19.96
N LEU A 152 0.53 -8.74 -20.24
CA LEU A 152 0.38 -7.72 -19.19
C LEU A 152 -0.87 -7.93 -18.34
N GLU A 153 -1.92 -8.56 -18.88
CA GLU A 153 -3.13 -8.95 -18.14
C GLU A 153 -2.80 -9.94 -17.02
N GLY A 154 -1.78 -10.78 -17.20
CA GLY A 154 -1.25 -11.67 -16.18
C GLY A 154 -0.77 -10.94 -14.92
N PHE A 155 -0.16 -9.76 -15.07
CA PHE A 155 0.24 -8.93 -13.93
C PHE A 155 -0.99 -8.54 -13.08
N GLY A 156 -2.06 -8.09 -13.72
CA GLY A 156 -3.32 -7.79 -13.06
C GLY A 156 -3.91 -9.00 -12.34
N MET A 157 -3.91 -10.18 -12.99
CA MET A 157 -4.39 -11.43 -12.40
C MET A 157 -3.60 -11.79 -11.13
N GLY A 158 -2.27 -11.68 -11.17
CA GLY A 158 -1.43 -11.92 -9.99
C GLY A 158 -1.71 -10.93 -8.85
N ALA A 159 -1.83 -9.64 -9.17
CA ALA A 159 -2.17 -8.61 -8.20
C ALA A 159 -3.56 -8.81 -7.59
N SER A 160 -4.57 -9.15 -8.40
CA SER A 160 -5.95 -9.41 -7.95
C SER A 160 -6.05 -10.59 -6.98
N VAL A 161 -5.30 -11.65 -7.20
CA VAL A 161 -5.26 -12.78 -6.26
C VAL A 161 -4.74 -12.36 -4.90
N VAL A 162 -3.65 -11.60 -4.85
CA VAL A 162 -3.12 -11.08 -3.58
C VAL A 162 -4.12 -10.15 -2.91
N ALA A 163 -4.70 -9.21 -3.66
CA ALA A 163 -5.70 -8.28 -3.16
C ALA A 163 -6.92 -9.01 -2.56
N LEU A 164 -7.43 -10.03 -3.25
CA LEU A 164 -8.54 -10.83 -2.77
C LEU A 164 -8.22 -11.52 -1.44
N PHE A 165 -7.07 -12.20 -1.33
CA PHE A 165 -6.68 -12.88 -0.10
C PHE A 165 -6.49 -11.88 1.05
N SER A 166 -5.73 -10.80 0.83
CA SER A 166 -5.46 -9.80 1.86
C SER A 166 -6.71 -9.04 2.29
N ARG A 167 -7.58 -8.69 1.33
CA ARG A 167 -8.82 -7.96 1.63
C ARG A 167 -9.83 -8.81 2.39
N VAL A 168 -10.04 -10.07 1.96
CA VAL A 168 -10.99 -10.98 2.61
C VAL A 168 -10.41 -11.49 3.93
N GLY A 169 -9.16 -11.96 3.95
CA GLY A 169 -8.50 -12.47 5.15
C GLY A 169 -8.36 -11.38 6.22
N GLY A 170 -7.88 -10.20 5.83
CA GLY A 170 -7.77 -9.03 6.70
C GLY A 170 -9.12 -8.59 7.25
N GLY A 171 -10.15 -8.49 6.41
CA GLY A 171 -11.49 -8.09 6.82
C GLY A 171 -12.16 -9.08 7.79
N ILE A 172 -11.97 -10.39 7.59
CA ILE A 172 -12.45 -11.42 8.53
C ILE A 172 -11.74 -11.28 9.88
N PHE A 173 -10.40 -11.13 9.86
CA PHE A 173 -9.62 -10.96 11.09
C PHE A 173 -10.04 -9.71 11.86
N THR A 174 -10.11 -8.55 11.19
CA THR A 174 -10.52 -7.27 11.79
C THR A 174 -11.88 -7.37 12.46
N LYS A 175 -12.89 -7.88 11.74
CA LYS A 175 -14.23 -8.00 12.32
C LYS A 175 -14.32 -9.03 13.43
N SER A 176 -13.57 -10.12 13.37
CA SER A 176 -13.55 -11.11 14.44
C SER A 176 -12.88 -10.57 15.71
N ALA A 177 -11.81 -9.77 15.56
CA ALA A 177 -11.10 -9.15 16.66
C ALA A 177 -11.95 -8.06 17.33
N ASP A 178 -12.52 -7.12 16.53
CA ASP A 178 -13.39 -6.04 16.96
C ASP A 178 -14.61 -6.57 17.76
N VAL A 179 -15.40 -7.47 17.16
CA VAL A 179 -16.55 -8.06 17.81
C VAL A 179 -16.17 -8.88 19.05
N GLY A 180 -15.07 -9.62 18.99
CA GLY A 180 -14.58 -10.42 20.12
C GLY A 180 -14.13 -9.54 21.29
N ALA A 181 -13.39 -8.46 21.02
CA ALA A 181 -12.96 -7.49 22.01
C ALA A 181 -14.16 -6.78 22.68
N ASP A 182 -15.15 -6.41 21.87
CA ASP A 182 -16.39 -5.77 22.35
C ASP A 182 -17.23 -6.69 23.24
N LEU A 183 -17.42 -7.94 22.85
CA LEU A 183 -18.17 -8.92 23.65
C LEU A 183 -17.51 -9.15 25.01
N VAL A 184 -16.20 -9.39 25.03
CA VAL A 184 -15.46 -9.61 26.28
C VAL A 184 -15.45 -8.35 27.14
N GLY A 185 -15.14 -7.20 26.56
CA GLY A 185 -14.99 -5.92 27.29
C GLY A 185 -16.34 -5.36 27.73
N LYS A 186 -17.21 -5.03 26.79
CA LYS A 186 -18.45 -4.30 27.06
C LYS A 186 -19.54 -5.18 27.70
N VAL A 187 -19.68 -6.43 27.18
CA VAL A 187 -20.80 -7.29 27.61
C VAL A 187 -20.43 -8.15 28.80
N GLU A 188 -19.32 -8.84 28.80
CA GLU A 188 -18.94 -9.75 29.90
C GLU A 188 -18.29 -9.02 31.07
N ALA A 189 -17.32 -8.15 30.82
CA ALA A 189 -16.54 -7.48 31.87
C ALA A 189 -17.12 -6.12 32.30
N GLY A 190 -18.02 -5.52 31.51
CA GLY A 190 -18.62 -4.22 31.79
C GLY A 190 -17.60 -3.08 31.86
N ILE A 191 -16.50 -3.18 31.11
CA ILE A 191 -15.44 -2.18 31.03
C ILE A 191 -15.58 -1.33 29.77
N PRO A 192 -15.04 -0.09 29.73
CA PRO A 192 -15.07 0.76 28.56
C PRO A 192 -14.39 0.11 27.34
N GLU A 193 -14.73 0.60 26.15
CA GLU A 193 -14.00 0.30 24.91
C GLU A 193 -12.53 0.69 25.07
N ASP A 194 -11.66 -0.09 24.44
CA ASP A 194 -10.20 0.11 24.50
C ASP A 194 -9.57 0.06 25.90
N ASP A 195 -10.25 -0.47 26.90
CA ASP A 195 -9.70 -0.59 28.25
C ASP A 195 -8.50 -1.55 28.24
N PRO A 196 -7.34 -1.14 28.77
CA PRO A 196 -6.10 -1.95 28.74
C PRO A 196 -6.20 -3.28 29.51
N ARG A 197 -7.24 -3.46 30.32
CA ARG A 197 -7.55 -4.75 31.00
C ARG A 197 -8.19 -5.77 30.05
N ASN A 198 -8.73 -5.33 28.91
CA ASN A 198 -9.29 -6.22 27.92
C ASN A 198 -8.19 -6.81 27.04
N PRO A 199 -7.92 -8.13 27.07
CA PRO A 199 -6.90 -8.76 26.25
C PRO A 199 -7.22 -8.70 24.74
N GLY A 200 -8.48 -8.47 24.37
CA GLY A 200 -8.93 -8.34 22.98
C GLY A 200 -8.44 -7.05 22.29
N VAL A 201 -8.14 -5.99 23.05
CA VAL A 201 -7.76 -4.68 22.47
C VAL A 201 -6.51 -4.77 21.58
N ILE A 202 -5.51 -5.60 21.94
CA ILE A 202 -4.33 -5.79 21.10
C ILE A 202 -4.72 -6.47 19.77
N ALA A 203 -5.58 -7.48 19.81
CA ALA A 203 -6.03 -8.17 18.61
C ALA A 203 -6.85 -7.26 17.70
N ASP A 204 -7.68 -6.38 18.27
CA ASP A 204 -8.46 -5.38 17.58
C ASP A 204 -7.56 -4.37 16.85
N ASN A 205 -6.60 -3.78 17.56
CA ASN A 205 -5.59 -2.91 16.94
C ASN A 205 -4.75 -3.61 15.86
N VAL A 206 -4.44 -4.89 16.01
CA VAL A 206 -3.81 -5.69 14.94
C VAL A 206 -4.75 -5.80 13.75
N GLY A 207 -6.05 -6.03 13.99
CA GLY A 207 -7.08 -6.11 12.97
C GLY A 207 -7.16 -4.87 12.09
N ASP A 208 -7.18 -3.69 12.70
CA ASP A 208 -7.19 -2.40 11.98
C ASP A 208 -5.98 -2.27 11.04
N ASN A 209 -4.79 -2.61 11.53
CA ASN A 209 -3.59 -2.58 10.69
C ASN A 209 -3.68 -3.61 9.55
N VAL A 210 -4.18 -4.81 9.81
CA VAL A 210 -4.32 -5.88 8.80
C VAL A 210 -5.36 -5.50 7.74
N GLY A 211 -6.54 -5.03 8.17
CA GLY A 211 -7.63 -4.66 7.26
C GLY A 211 -7.34 -3.42 6.44
N ASP A 212 -6.95 -2.34 7.13
CA ASP A 212 -6.88 -1.01 6.52
C ASP A 212 -5.50 -0.69 5.91
N VAL A 213 -4.44 -1.39 6.28
CA VAL A 213 -3.14 -1.20 5.65
C VAL A 213 -2.84 -2.32 4.67
N ALA A 214 -2.70 -3.57 5.12
CA ALA A 214 -2.33 -4.65 4.21
C ALA A 214 -3.46 -4.96 3.22
N GLY A 215 -4.69 -5.16 3.70
CA GLY A 215 -5.84 -5.50 2.86
C GLY A 215 -6.20 -4.39 1.88
N MET A 216 -6.42 -3.17 2.38
CA MET A 216 -6.77 -2.03 1.53
C MET A 216 -5.61 -1.63 0.60
N GLY A 217 -4.37 -1.71 1.06
CA GLY A 217 -3.22 -1.36 0.26
C GLY A 217 -3.01 -2.28 -0.94
N SER A 218 -3.22 -3.58 -0.78
CA SER A 218 -3.18 -4.55 -1.89
C SER A 218 -4.34 -4.33 -2.87
N ASP A 219 -5.53 -3.96 -2.38
CA ASP A 219 -6.70 -3.62 -3.18
C ASP A 219 -6.48 -2.35 -4.03
N ILE A 220 -5.90 -1.30 -3.43
CA ILE A 220 -5.51 -0.09 -4.14
C ILE A 220 -4.44 -0.39 -5.18
N PHE A 221 -3.45 -1.25 -4.86
CA PHE A 221 -2.42 -1.67 -5.80
C PHE A 221 -3.04 -2.35 -7.04
N GLU A 222 -3.94 -3.30 -6.81
CA GLU A 222 -4.65 -4.01 -7.86
C GLU A 222 -5.45 -3.06 -8.76
N SER A 223 -6.26 -2.19 -8.17
CA SER A 223 -7.09 -1.22 -8.89
C SER A 223 -6.24 -0.20 -9.68
N TYR A 224 -5.13 0.26 -9.10
CA TYR A 224 -4.18 1.16 -9.76
C TYR A 224 -3.52 0.51 -10.98
N CYS A 225 -3.01 -0.70 -10.84
CA CYS A 225 -2.39 -1.43 -11.94
C CYS A 225 -3.43 -1.91 -12.96
N GLY A 226 -4.60 -2.36 -12.50
CA GLY A 226 -5.71 -2.80 -13.34
C GLY A 226 -6.21 -1.70 -14.29
N SER A 227 -6.31 -0.46 -13.80
CA SER A 227 -6.69 0.68 -14.65
C SER A 227 -5.66 0.99 -15.74
N MET A 228 -4.37 0.86 -15.45
CA MET A 228 -3.31 1.00 -16.46
C MET A 228 -3.36 -0.13 -17.48
N ILE A 229 -3.50 -1.39 -17.03
CA ILE A 229 -3.59 -2.57 -17.90
C ILE A 229 -4.80 -2.49 -18.82
N ALA A 230 -5.99 -2.14 -18.29
CA ALA A 230 -7.19 -1.98 -19.08
C ALA A 230 -7.03 -0.91 -20.18
N THR A 231 -6.39 0.22 -19.85
CA THR A 231 -6.14 1.28 -20.83
C THR A 231 -5.13 0.84 -21.90
N ILE A 232 -4.08 0.10 -21.52
CA ILE A 232 -3.10 -0.49 -22.45
C ILE A 232 -3.80 -1.49 -23.38
N ALA A 233 -4.65 -2.37 -22.83
CA ALA A 233 -5.39 -3.37 -23.61
C ALA A 233 -6.32 -2.72 -24.62
N ILE A 234 -7.05 -1.66 -24.24
CA ILE A 234 -7.90 -0.88 -25.17
C ILE A 234 -7.05 -0.27 -26.29
N ALA A 235 -5.92 0.37 -25.93
CA ALA A 235 -5.04 0.97 -26.92
C ALA A 235 -4.47 -0.07 -27.90
N TYR A 236 -4.18 -1.29 -27.44
CA TYR A 236 -3.71 -2.41 -28.26
C TYR A 236 -4.72 -2.83 -29.35
N THR A 237 -6.02 -2.67 -29.11
CA THR A 237 -7.08 -2.99 -30.08
C THR A 237 -7.33 -1.89 -31.11
N MET A 238 -6.75 -0.69 -30.93
CA MET A 238 -6.91 0.42 -31.86
C MET A 238 -6.01 0.26 -33.09
N THR A 239 -6.33 0.98 -34.19
CA THR A 239 -5.63 0.88 -35.49
C THR A 239 -4.13 1.18 -35.37
N GLU A 240 -3.31 0.40 -36.06
CA GLU A 240 -1.85 0.27 -35.97
C GLU A 240 -1.01 1.58 -36.00
N ALA A 241 -1.49 2.64 -36.61
CA ALA A 241 -0.68 3.86 -36.79
C ALA A 241 -0.35 4.64 -35.49
N ASN A 242 -1.07 4.41 -34.39
CA ASN A 242 -0.93 5.19 -33.15
C ASN A 242 -0.86 4.34 -31.86
N ASN A 243 -0.69 3.02 -31.95
CA ASN A 243 -0.80 2.14 -30.78
C ASN A 243 0.30 2.38 -29.75
N GLY A 244 1.56 2.46 -30.13
CA GLY A 244 2.69 2.61 -29.22
C GLY A 244 2.61 3.85 -28.30
N PRO A 245 2.36 5.06 -28.81
CA PRO A 245 2.14 6.24 -27.96
C PRO A 245 0.94 6.12 -27.03
N LEU A 246 -0.18 5.54 -27.49
CA LEU A 246 -1.39 5.36 -26.68
C LEU A 246 -1.19 4.32 -25.58
N MET A 247 -0.50 3.23 -25.86
CA MET A 247 -0.19 2.20 -24.87
C MET A 247 0.77 2.69 -23.78
N SER A 248 1.69 3.60 -24.11
CA SER A 248 2.60 4.20 -23.14
C SER A 248 1.96 5.33 -22.31
N LEU A 249 0.78 5.83 -22.70
CA LEU A 249 0.11 6.97 -22.04
C LEU A 249 -0.25 6.70 -20.57
N PRO A 250 -0.88 5.57 -20.17
CA PRO A 250 -1.21 5.32 -18.78
C PRO A 250 0.03 5.23 -17.88
N LEU A 251 1.13 4.64 -18.37
CA LEU A 251 2.39 4.61 -17.64
C LEU A 251 3.01 6.02 -17.52
N ALA A 252 2.83 6.88 -18.52
CA ALA A 252 3.28 8.28 -18.46
C ALA A 252 2.48 9.07 -17.42
N LEU A 253 1.15 8.93 -17.41
CA LEU A 253 0.27 9.58 -16.43
C LEU A 253 0.59 9.10 -15.01
N ALA A 254 0.76 7.79 -14.81
CA ALA A 254 1.14 7.22 -13.54
C ALA A 254 2.52 7.74 -13.05
N SER A 255 3.47 7.93 -13.98
CA SER A 255 4.79 8.51 -13.68
C SER A 255 4.69 9.96 -13.20
N ILE A 256 3.87 10.77 -13.86
CA ILE A 256 3.57 12.14 -13.45
C ILE A 256 2.87 12.15 -12.08
N GLY A 257 1.92 11.22 -11.87
CA GLY A 257 1.23 11.03 -10.59
C GLY A 257 2.20 10.73 -9.44
N LEU A 258 3.18 9.86 -9.65
CA LEU A 258 4.22 9.57 -8.65
C LEU A 258 5.03 10.82 -8.30
N ILE A 259 5.47 11.59 -9.30
CA ILE A 259 6.20 12.85 -9.08
C ILE A 259 5.33 13.85 -8.30
N SER A 260 4.07 14.01 -8.69
CA SER A 260 3.12 14.90 -8.00
C SER A 260 2.89 14.47 -6.55
N SER A 261 2.81 13.17 -6.27
CA SER A 261 2.68 12.63 -4.91
C SER A 261 3.90 12.95 -4.05
N ILE A 262 5.11 12.82 -4.61
CA ILE A 262 6.35 13.18 -3.90
C ILE A 262 6.36 14.67 -3.56
N LEU A 263 5.98 15.53 -4.51
CA LEU A 263 5.87 16.98 -4.27
C LEU A 263 4.81 17.29 -3.21
N GLY A 264 3.65 16.61 -3.24
CA GLY A 264 2.60 16.73 -2.23
C GLY A 264 3.09 16.40 -0.82
N ILE A 265 3.88 15.33 -0.67
CA ILE A 265 4.50 14.95 0.61
C ILE A 265 5.42 16.06 1.14
N LEU A 266 6.23 16.65 0.27
CA LEU A 266 7.12 17.76 0.64
C LEU A 266 6.34 19.01 1.05
N ILE A 267 5.23 19.32 0.39
CA ILE A 267 4.35 20.46 0.72
C ILE A 267 3.71 20.25 2.10
N VAL A 268 3.15 19.06 2.37
CA VAL A 268 2.58 18.76 3.68
C VAL A 268 3.63 18.92 4.78
N ARG A 269 4.83 18.40 4.55
CA ARG A 269 5.96 18.57 5.49
C ARG A 269 6.25 20.05 5.79
N ALA A 270 6.29 20.90 4.77
CA ALA A 270 6.63 22.32 4.93
C ALA A 270 5.55 23.12 5.68
N GLN A 271 4.29 22.66 5.61
CA GLN A 271 3.14 23.40 6.13
C GLN A 271 2.51 22.81 7.41
N SER A 272 2.80 21.56 7.75
CA SER A 272 2.24 20.87 8.93
C SER A 272 2.48 21.61 10.24
N ALA A 273 3.61 22.33 10.36
CA ALA A 273 3.96 23.13 11.55
C ALA A 273 3.04 24.34 11.77
N LYS A 274 2.39 24.87 10.73
CA LYS A 274 1.59 26.11 10.81
C LYS A 274 0.10 25.86 11.03
N ALA A 275 -0.48 24.89 10.32
CA ALA A 275 -1.90 24.54 10.44
C ALA A 275 -2.14 23.12 9.86
N PRO A 276 -2.17 22.07 10.70
CA PRO A 276 -2.27 20.69 10.25
C PRO A 276 -3.43 20.40 9.29
N ALA A 277 -4.65 20.88 9.62
CA ALA A 277 -5.82 20.68 8.77
C ALA A 277 -5.74 21.44 7.43
N ALA A 278 -5.12 22.62 7.41
CA ALA A 278 -4.91 23.39 6.19
C ALA A 278 -3.84 22.78 5.29
N ALA A 279 -2.79 22.19 5.86
CA ALA A 279 -1.73 21.48 5.13
C ALA A 279 -2.28 20.26 4.36
N LEU A 280 -3.16 19.47 4.99
CA LEU A 280 -3.84 18.35 4.33
C LEU A 280 -4.77 18.82 3.21
N ARG A 281 -5.56 19.88 3.43
CA ARG A 281 -6.45 20.43 2.39
C ARG A 281 -5.67 20.95 1.18
N LEU A 282 -4.53 21.63 1.40
CA LEU A 282 -3.69 22.14 0.32
C LEU A 282 -3.10 21.00 -0.53
N SER A 283 -2.67 19.90 0.07
CA SER A 283 -2.18 18.75 -0.67
C SER A 283 -3.26 18.12 -1.57
N LEU A 284 -4.51 18.07 -1.12
CA LEU A 284 -5.64 17.55 -1.88
C LEU A 284 -6.09 18.50 -2.99
N ILE A 285 -6.14 19.82 -2.74
CA ILE A 285 -6.59 20.81 -3.72
C ILE A 285 -5.65 20.88 -4.91
N HIS A 286 -4.34 20.80 -4.71
CA HIS A 286 -3.37 20.84 -5.81
C HIS A 286 -3.31 19.56 -6.65
N ILE A 287 -3.82 18.44 -6.12
CA ILE A 287 -3.82 17.14 -6.80
C ILE A 287 -5.16 16.86 -7.50
N SER A 288 -6.29 17.31 -6.94
CA SER A 288 -7.64 16.87 -7.34
C SER A 288 -8.55 17.92 -7.95
N GLU A 289 -8.25 19.22 -7.84
CA GLU A 289 -9.05 20.26 -8.49
C GLU A 289 -8.26 20.97 -9.60
N PRO A 290 -8.57 20.70 -10.89
CA PRO A 290 -8.25 21.66 -11.94
C PRO A 290 -9.04 22.93 -11.61
N THR A 291 -8.31 24.02 -11.40
CA THR A 291 -8.80 25.36 -11.14
C THR A 291 -10.18 25.63 -11.77
N ARG A 292 -11.23 25.70 -10.97
CA ARG A 292 -12.44 26.44 -11.35
C ARG A 292 -12.02 27.91 -11.46
N ARG A 293 -11.82 28.40 -12.66
CA ARG A 293 -12.01 29.80 -13.05
C ARG A 293 -13.37 29.93 -13.65
#